data_1cfdfca4789a5459b2977428e83db5fc
#
_entry.id   1cfdfca4789a5459b2977428e83db5fc
#
_cell.length_a   1.000
_cell.length_b   1.000
_cell.length_c   1.000
_cell.angle_alpha   90.00
_cell.angle_beta   90.00
_cell.angle_gamma   90.00
#
_symmetry.space_group_name_H-M   'P 1'
#
loop_
_entity.id
_entity.type
_entity.pdbx_description
1 polymer ?
#
loop_
_entity_poly.entity_id
_entity_poly.type
_entity_poly.pdbx_seq_one_letter_code
_entity_poly.pdbx_strand_id
1 'polypeptide(L)' 'MANVKTYTMTLDAQELRAVIEAALVCECQNAEAARAMQRKGYDLEAQKLHCMNARLMRVVKRMQETEKGEAL' A
#
# COMPACT_ATOMS: atom_id res chain seq x y z
N MET A 1 10.30 16.06 -17.32
CA MET A 1 9.67 15.67 -16.06
C MET A 1 8.27 15.17 -16.29
N ALA A 2 7.97 14.05 -15.70
CA ALA A 2 6.64 13.49 -15.81
C ALA A 2 5.63 14.34 -15.03
N ASN A 3 4.50 14.63 -15.65
CA ASN A 3 3.40 15.28 -14.97
C ASN A 3 2.68 14.23 -14.13
N VAL A 4 2.68 14.42 -12.83
CA VAL A 4 1.97 13.53 -11.93
C VAL A 4 0.56 14.07 -11.73
N LYS A 5 -0.43 13.29 -12.18
CA LYS A 5 -1.82 13.63 -11.94
C LYS A 5 -2.15 13.32 -10.48
N THR A 6 -2.84 14.25 -9.85
CA THR A 6 -3.32 14.04 -8.49
C THR A 6 -4.84 14.01 -8.49
N TYR A 7 -5.38 13.23 -7.58
CA TYR A 7 -6.81 13.07 -7.43
C TYR A 7 -7.18 13.33 -5.98
N THR A 8 -8.31 13.97 -5.78
CA THR A 8 -8.82 14.22 -4.44
C THR A 8 -10.14 13.48 -4.29
N MET A 9 -10.30 12.80 -3.18
CA MET A 9 -11.57 12.15 -2.87
C MET A 9 -11.85 12.29 -1.39
N THR A 10 -13.11 12.24 -1.04
CA THR A 10 -13.56 12.34 0.35
C THR A 10 -14.03 10.97 0.83
N LEU A 11 -13.53 10.54 1.97
CA LEU A 11 -13.92 9.28 2.60
C LEU A 11 -14.37 9.58 4.02
N ASP A 12 -15.40 8.86 4.50
CA ASP A 12 -15.72 8.92 5.92
C ASP A 12 -14.74 8.05 6.71
N ALA A 13 -14.84 8.11 8.05
CA ALA A 13 -13.90 7.41 8.91
C ALA A 13 -13.94 5.89 8.71
N GLN A 14 -15.12 5.35 8.48
CA GLN A 14 -15.26 3.90 8.27
C GLN A 14 -14.66 3.47 6.94
N GLU A 15 -14.89 4.25 5.90
CA GLU A 15 -14.34 3.99 4.58
C GLU A 15 -12.81 4.07 4.60
N LEU A 16 -12.26 5.09 5.26
CA LEU A 16 -10.82 5.24 5.38
C LEU A 16 -10.20 4.04 6.11
N ARG A 17 -10.82 3.63 7.22
CA ARG A 17 -10.33 2.47 7.97
C ARG A 17 -10.39 1.19 7.14
N ALA A 18 -11.45 1.00 6.37
CA ALA A 18 -11.59 -0.16 5.50
C ALA A 18 -10.47 -0.22 4.44
N VAL A 19 -10.14 0.93 3.85
CA VAL A 19 -9.07 1.00 2.84
C VAL A 19 -7.72 0.71 3.48
N ILE A 20 -7.45 1.26 4.66
CA ILE A 20 -6.20 1.00 5.38
C ILE A 20 -6.06 -0.49 5.66
N GLU A 21 -7.10 -1.12 6.17
CA GLU A 21 -7.06 -2.56 6.50
C GLU A 21 -6.85 -3.41 5.24
N ALA A 22 -7.54 -3.08 4.15
CA ALA A 22 -7.37 -3.80 2.90
C ALA A 22 -5.94 -3.67 2.36
N ALA A 23 -5.35 -2.48 2.46
CA ALA A 23 -3.99 -2.26 2.01
C ALA A 23 -2.98 -3.03 2.85
N LEU A 24 -3.19 -3.11 4.16
CA LEU A 24 -2.31 -3.89 5.04
C LEU A 24 -2.37 -5.38 4.74
N VAL A 25 -3.56 -5.91 4.46
CA VAL A 25 -3.71 -7.30 4.05
C VAL A 25 -3.00 -7.56 2.73
N CYS A 26 -3.18 -6.66 1.77
CA CYS A 26 -2.53 -6.77 0.46
C CYS A 26 -1.01 -6.78 0.60
N GLU A 27 -0.47 -5.91 1.45
CA GLU A 27 0.97 -5.86 1.71
C GLU A 27 1.49 -7.19 2.25
N CYS A 28 0.79 -7.78 3.21
CA CYS A 28 1.18 -9.09 3.76
C CYS A 28 1.17 -10.17 2.69
N GLN A 29 0.13 -10.21 1.87
CA GLN A 29 0.01 -11.18 0.79
C GLN A 29 1.14 -11.01 -0.24
N ASN A 30 1.45 -9.76 -0.59
CA ASN A 30 2.53 -9.48 -1.52
C ASN A 30 3.88 -9.88 -0.97
N ALA A 31 4.12 -9.68 0.33
CA ALA A 31 5.36 -10.09 0.97
C ALA A 31 5.54 -11.60 0.94
N GLU A 32 4.48 -12.34 1.23
CA GLU A 32 4.52 -13.81 1.15
C GLU A 32 4.76 -14.29 -0.28
N ALA A 33 4.06 -13.69 -1.23
CA ALA A 33 4.22 -14.02 -2.64
C ALA A 33 5.65 -13.74 -3.12
N ALA A 34 6.23 -12.61 -2.69
CA ALA A 34 7.60 -12.26 -3.05
C ALA A 34 8.59 -13.28 -2.52
N ARG A 35 8.42 -13.71 -1.26
CA ARG A 35 9.29 -14.74 -0.69
C ARG A 35 9.17 -16.08 -1.44
N ALA A 36 7.96 -16.46 -1.83
CA ALA A 36 7.73 -17.66 -2.62
C ALA A 36 8.39 -17.55 -4.00
N MET A 37 8.30 -16.40 -4.63
CA MET A 37 8.94 -16.17 -5.93
C MET A 37 10.46 -16.26 -5.82
N GLN A 38 11.05 -15.67 -4.77
CA GLN A 38 12.48 -15.73 -4.55
C GLN A 38 12.97 -17.16 -4.37
N ARG A 39 12.22 -17.97 -3.61
CA ARG A 39 12.57 -19.38 -3.41
C ARG A 39 12.56 -20.16 -4.71
N LYS A 40 11.72 -19.76 -5.66
CA LYS A 40 11.64 -20.40 -6.98
C LYS A 40 12.62 -19.81 -8.00
N GLY A 41 13.37 -18.79 -7.63
CA GLY A 41 14.31 -18.13 -8.52
C GLY A 41 13.70 -17.04 -9.38
N TYR A 42 12.48 -16.62 -9.12
CA TYR A 42 11.81 -15.55 -9.89
C TYR A 42 12.07 -14.19 -9.24
N ASP A 43 13.34 -13.76 -9.29
CA ASP A 43 13.77 -12.55 -8.58
C ASP A 43 13.13 -11.28 -9.13
N LEU A 44 12.91 -11.22 -10.44
CA LEU A 44 12.30 -10.03 -11.06
C LEU A 44 10.86 -9.86 -10.61
N GLU A 45 10.09 -10.93 -10.56
CA GLU A 45 8.71 -10.92 -10.08
C GLU A 45 8.64 -10.55 -8.60
N ALA A 46 9.56 -11.09 -7.80
CA ALA A 46 9.66 -10.74 -6.38
C ALA A 46 9.96 -9.24 -6.22
N GLN A 47 10.85 -8.70 -7.03
CA GLN A 47 11.20 -7.28 -6.97
C GLN A 47 10.00 -6.39 -7.30
N LYS A 48 9.19 -6.77 -8.29
CA LYS A 48 7.98 -6.03 -8.63
C LYS A 48 7.01 -5.99 -7.45
N LEU A 49 6.85 -7.10 -6.74
CA LEU A 49 5.99 -7.17 -5.55
C LEU A 49 6.52 -6.28 -4.43
N HIS A 50 7.84 -6.25 -4.22
CA HIS A 50 8.45 -5.36 -3.23
C HIS A 50 8.22 -3.89 -3.58
N CYS A 51 8.30 -3.53 -4.85
CA CYS A 51 8.04 -2.16 -5.31
C CYS A 51 6.58 -1.77 -5.06
N MET A 52 5.64 -2.68 -5.33
CA MET A 52 4.22 -2.45 -5.04
C MET A 52 4.00 -2.22 -3.55
N ASN A 53 4.64 -3.03 -2.71
CA ASN A 53 4.54 -2.88 -1.26
C ASN A 53 5.10 -1.55 -0.77
N ALA A 54 6.21 -1.10 -1.34
CA ALA A 54 6.77 0.20 -0.98
C ALA A 54 5.78 1.33 -1.25
N ARG A 55 5.07 1.27 -2.38
CA ARG A 55 4.03 2.25 -2.70
C ARG A 55 2.85 2.15 -1.75
N LEU A 56 2.40 0.93 -1.46
CA LEU A 56 1.30 0.71 -0.52
C LEU A 56 1.63 1.26 0.87
N MET A 57 2.83 1.01 1.35
CA MET A 57 3.23 1.50 2.67
C MET A 57 3.25 3.01 2.76
N ARG A 58 3.68 3.69 1.70
CA ARG A 58 3.64 5.15 1.67
C ARG A 58 2.21 5.67 1.75
N VAL A 59 1.29 5.03 1.01
CA VAL A 59 -0.11 5.43 1.03
C VAL A 59 -0.74 5.13 2.39
N VAL A 60 -0.47 3.97 2.94
CA VAL A 60 -0.98 3.59 4.27
C VAL A 60 -0.52 4.58 5.33
N LYS A 61 0.74 4.96 5.30
CA LYS A 61 1.28 5.93 6.25
C LYS A 61 0.54 7.26 6.16
N ARG A 62 0.32 7.74 4.95
CA ARG A 62 -0.41 9.00 4.72
C ARG A 62 -1.85 8.90 5.20
N MET A 63 -2.51 7.78 4.96
CA MET A 63 -3.88 7.56 5.41
C MET A 63 -3.96 7.50 6.93
N GLN A 64 -3.00 6.86 7.58
CA GLN A 64 -2.95 6.78 9.04
C GLN A 64 -2.69 8.15 9.66
N GLU A 65 -1.85 8.97 9.04
CA GLU A 65 -1.62 10.33 9.49
C GLU A 65 -2.87 11.18 9.33
N THR A 66 -3.61 11.01 8.25
CA THR A 66 -4.88 11.69 8.02
C THR A 66 -5.91 11.27 9.08
N GLU A 67 -5.98 9.99 9.38
CA GLU A 67 -6.88 9.46 10.40
C GLU A 67 -6.58 10.07 11.77
N LYS A 68 -5.31 10.19 12.12
CA LYS A 68 -4.91 10.83 13.38
C LYS A 68 -5.23 12.30 13.41
N GLY A 69 -5.04 12.99 12.28
CA GLY A 69 -5.37 14.39 12.16
C GLY A 69 -6.86 14.66 12.37
N GLU A 70 -7.72 13.79 11.83
CA GLU A 70 -9.15 13.89 12.02
C GLU A 70 -9.56 13.68 13.48
N ALA A 71 -8.79 12.88 14.21
CA ALA A 71 -9.07 12.60 15.62
C ALA A 71 -8.76 13.78 16.53
N LEU A 72 -8.03 14.76 16.06
CA LEU A 72 -7.72 15.95 16.82
C LEU A 72 -8.88 16.96 16.75
#